data_a74d75d200c35a880a59577f8db8f60b
#
_entry.id   a74d75d200c35a880a59577f8db8f60b
#
_cell.length_a   1.000
_cell.length_b   1.000
_cell.length_c   1.000
_cell.angle_alpha   90.00
_cell.angle_beta   90.00
_cell.angle_gamma   90.00
#
_symmetry.space_group_name_H-M   'P 1'
#
loop_
_entity.id
_entity.type
_entity.pdbx_description
1 polymer ?
#
loop_
_entity_poly.entity_id
_entity_poly.type
_entity_poly.pdbx_seq_one_letter_code
_entity_poly.pdbx_strand_id
1 'polypeptide(L)'
;MGGLGFAQQWAARRADRRRAEQIRQEAADAERNRLARPIHDGVLQVLALMQRHGAELGGPGAQLATLAGEQEQALRNLLSGNPAAPPANRLDLRAILTTLASPTVDVAAPANPVLLTATASTELTAAVQAALDNVHRHAGPTAHAWVLLEDEGDAVRVTVRDDGVGFTPDRLTEAAEAGRLGVAQSMRGRIADLGGTTEIYSRPGRGTEVEFYVPRTRTTPPA
;
A
#
# COMPACT_ATOMS: atom_id res chain seq x y z
N MET A 1 35.06 3.35 -24.93
CA MET A 1 35.02 4.70 -24.30
C MET A 1 33.57 5.23 -24.22
N GLY A 2 32.56 4.41 -23.85
CA GLY A 2 31.12 4.82 -23.84
C GLY A 2 30.43 4.84 -22.48
N GLY A 3 31.05 4.36 -21.42
CA GLY A 3 30.38 4.16 -20.14
C GLY A 3 30.20 5.40 -19.26
N LEU A 4 31.10 6.36 -19.32
CA LEU A 4 31.07 7.57 -18.48
C LEU A 4 29.95 8.55 -18.91
N GLY A 5 29.65 8.67 -20.20
CA GLY A 5 28.58 9.55 -20.69
C GLY A 5 27.18 9.06 -20.33
N PHE A 6 26.97 7.75 -20.27
CA PHE A 6 25.65 7.17 -19.92
C PHE A 6 25.33 7.35 -18.43
N ALA A 7 26.32 7.16 -17.57
CA ALA A 7 26.17 7.36 -16.12
C ALA A 7 25.89 8.83 -15.77
N GLN A 8 26.55 9.76 -16.43
CA GLN A 8 26.33 11.21 -16.24
C GLN A 8 24.95 11.66 -16.73
N GLN A 9 24.48 11.17 -17.89
CA GLN A 9 23.15 11.48 -18.39
C GLN A 9 22.05 10.89 -17.50
N TRP A 10 22.26 9.69 -16.96
CA TRP A 10 21.31 9.06 -16.05
C TRP A 10 21.22 9.81 -14.71
N ALA A 11 22.37 10.23 -14.16
CA ALA A 11 22.42 11.04 -12.94
C ALA A 11 21.75 12.41 -13.13
N ALA A 12 21.95 13.06 -14.26
CA ALA A 12 21.32 14.34 -14.61
C ALA A 12 19.77 14.20 -14.69
N ARG A 13 19.28 13.18 -15.41
CA ARG A 13 17.83 12.92 -15.50
C ARG A 13 17.19 12.61 -14.15
N ARG A 14 17.92 11.93 -13.26
CA ARG A 14 17.45 11.63 -11.91
C ARG A 14 17.42 12.88 -11.02
N ALA A 15 18.39 13.77 -11.18
CA ALA A 15 18.41 15.06 -10.49
C ALA A 15 17.27 15.97 -10.96
N ASP A 16 17.00 16.01 -12.27
CA ASP A 16 15.91 16.81 -12.83
C ASP A 16 14.53 16.31 -12.38
N ARG A 17 14.34 14.99 -12.30
CA ARG A 17 13.09 14.42 -11.75
C ARG A 17 12.89 14.81 -10.29
N ARG A 18 13.93 14.70 -9.45
CA ARG A 18 13.84 15.11 -8.04
C ARG A 18 13.54 16.60 -7.88
N ARG A 19 14.13 17.46 -8.71
CA ARG A 19 13.81 18.89 -8.72
C ARG A 19 12.37 19.16 -9.14
N ALA A 20 11.88 18.47 -10.17
CA ALA A 20 10.50 18.60 -10.61
C ALA A 20 9.51 18.14 -9.54
N GLU A 21 9.83 17.08 -8.80
CA GLU A 21 9.02 16.62 -7.66
C GLU A 21 9.04 17.62 -6.51
N GLN A 22 10.21 18.17 -6.15
CA GLN A 22 10.31 19.22 -5.12
C GLN A 22 9.46 20.44 -5.48
N ILE A 23 9.60 20.96 -6.70
CA ILE A 23 8.80 22.11 -7.16
C ILE A 23 7.30 21.83 -7.11
N ARG A 24 6.87 20.61 -7.49
CA ARG A 24 5.45 20.24 -7.38
C ARG A 24 5.00 20.16 -5.92
N GLN A 25 5.82 19.66 -5.04
CA GLN A 25 5.53 19.54 -3.61
C GLN A 25 5.44 20.91 -2.95
N GLU A 26 6.39 21.81 -3.23
CA GLU A 26 6.37 23.20 -2.76
C GLU A 26 5.16 23.98 -3.28
N ALA A 27 4.78 23.79 -4.55
CA ALA A 27 3.60 24.40 -5.12
C ALA A 27 2.29 23.87 -4.50
N ALA A 28 2.21 22.56 -4.21
CA ALA A 28 1.08 21.96 -3.54
C ALA A 28 0.94 22.47 -2.09
N ASP A 29 2.06 22.60 -1.37
CA ASP A 29 2.07 23.11 -0.01
C ASP A 29 1.73 24.61 0.07
N ALA A 30 2.19 25.39 -0.90
CA ALA A 30 1.83 26.80 -1.02
C ALA A 30 0.33 26.99 -1.29
N GLU A 31 -0.25 26.19 -2.19
CA GLU A 31 -1.68 26.25 -2.49
C GLU A 31 -2.52 25.74 -1.30
N ARG A 32 -2.06 24.70 -0.61
CA ARG A 32 -2.71 24.21 0.62
C ARG A 32 -2.73 25.30 1.70
N ASN A 33 -1.62 25.97 1.93
CA ASN A 33 -1.52 27.06 2.91
C ASN A 33 -2.37 28.27 2.51
N ARG A 34 -2.52 28.56 1.22
CA ARG A 34 -3.39 29.62 0.71
C ARG A 34 -4.87 29.34 0.97
N LEU A 35 -5.28 28.07 0.82
CA LEU A 35 -6.66 27.62 1.04
C LEU A 35 -6.98 27.42 2.52
N ALA A 36 -5.98 27.14 3.37
CA ALA A 36 -6.16 26.83 4.78
C ALA A 36 -6.83 27.95 5.56
N ARG A 37 -6.44 29.22 5.36
CA ARG A 37 -6.99 30.36 6.09
C ARG A 37 -8.48 30.60 5.85
N PRO A 38 -8.97 30.74 4.59
CA PRO A 38 -10.39 30.94 4.34
C PRO A 38 -11.27 29.78 4.81
N ILE A 39 -10.76 28.55 4.72
CA ILE A 39 -11.48 27.35 5.17
C ILE A 39 -11.54 27.29 6.69
N HIS A 40 -10.45 27.61 7.38
CA HIS A 40 -10.41 27.63 8.84
C HIS A 40 -11.37 28.70 9.42
N ASP A 41 -11.35 29.91 8.87
CA ASP A 41 -12.11 31.05 9.41
C ASP A 41 -13.59 31.02 9.04
N GLY A 42 -13.99 30.32 7.97
CA GLY A 42 -15.37 30.28 7.51
C GLY A 42 -16.04 28.92 7.70
N VAL A 43 -15.53 27.89 7.02
CA VAL A 43 -16.21 26.60 6.90
C VAL A 43 -16.15 25.81 8.22
N LEU A 44 -14.98 25.76 8.88
CA LEU A 44 -14.84 25.03 10.14
C LEU A 44 -15.68 25.63 11.27
N GLN A 45 -15.83 26.99 11.30
CA GLN A 45 -16.70 27.64 12.29
C GLN A 45 -18.17 27.30 12.09
N VAL A 46 -18.64 27.22 10.84
CA VAL A 46 -20.03 26.85 10.53
C VAL A 46 -20.30 25.38 10.90
N LEU A 47 -19.37 24.47 10.57
CA LEU A 47 -19.49 23.06 10.92
C LEU A 47 -19.50 22.85 12.42
N ALA A 48 -18.63 23.53 13.18
CA ALA A 48 -18.60 23.47 14.64
C ALA A 48 -19.87 24.05 15.30
N LEU A 49 -20.48 25.05 14.66
CA LEU A 49 -21.76 25.61 15.11
C LEU A 49 -22.90 24.62 14.87
N MET A 50 -22.95 23.99 13.69
CA MET A 50 -23.93 22.95 13.36
C MET A 50 -23.82 21.73 14.28
N GLN A 51 -22.58 21.31 14.60
CA GLN A 51 -22.35 20.21 15.52
C GLN A 51 -22.91 20.51 16.93
N ARG A 52 -22.66 21.72 17.47
CA ARG A 52 -23.15 22.11 18.79
C ARG A 52 -24.67 22.21 18.85
N HIS A 53 -25.29 22.95 17.94
CA HIS A 53 -26.74 23.18 17.98
C HIS A 53 -27.53 21.95 17.49
N GLY A 54 -27.02 21.19 16.55
CA GLY A 54 -27.67 19.96 16.09
C GLY A 54 -27.76 18.89 17.18
N ALA A 55 -26.76 18.79 18.05
CA ALA A 55 -26.77 17.86 19.19
C ALA A 55 -27.88 18.22 20.20
N GLU A 56 -28.16 19.51 20.40
CA GLU A 56 -29.18 19.99 21.34
C GLU A 56 -30.62 19.75 20.84
N LEU A 57 -30.82 19.69 19.51
CA LEU A 57 -32.14 19.53 18.90
C LEU A 57 -32.65 18.09 18.86
N GLY A 58 -31.78 17.08 19.05
CA GLY A 58 -32.14 15.66 19.00
C GLY A 58 -32.62 15.19 17.60
N GLY A 59 -32.99 13.93 17.46
CA GLY A 59 -33.54 13.37 16.23
C GLY A 59 -32.73 13.70 14.95
N PRO A 60 -33.35 14.30 13.92
CA PRO A 60 -32.66 14.68 12.68
C PRO A 60 -31.52 15.67 12.89
N GLY A 61 -31.60 16.52 13.93
CA GLY A 61 -30.55 17.46 14.29
C GLY A 61 -29.27 16.78 14.78
N ALA A 62 -29.41 15.71 15.53
CA ALA A 62 -28.27 14.91 16.00
C ALA A 62 -27.54 14.21 14.84
N GLN A 63 -28.26 13.76 13.81
CA GLN A 63 -27.65 13.21 12.61
C GLN A 63 -26.86 14.25 11.82
N LEU A 64 -27.39 15.47 11.70
CA LEU A 64 -26.68 16.59 11.08
C LEU A 64 -25.45 16.99 11.88
N ALA A 65 -25.50 16.96 13.21
CA ALA A 65 -24.35 17.24 14.06
C ALA A 65 -23.22 16.20 13.87
N THR A 66 -23.56 14.91 13.76
CA THR A 66 -22.59 13.85 13.48
C THR A 66 -21.93 14.07 12.11
N LEU A 67 -22.71 14.32 11.07
CA LEU A 67 -22.21 14.57 9.71
C LEU A 67 -21.32 15.83 9.66
N ALA A 68 -21.71 16.90 10.34
CA ALA A 68 -20.90 18.12 10.45
C ALA A 68 -19.56 17.87 11.12
N GLY A 69 -19.54 17.05 12.18
CA GLY A 69 -18.29 16.64 12.85
C GLY A 69 -17.35 15.82 11.97
N GLU A 70 -17.90 14.89 11.19
CA GLU A 70 -17.13 14.09 10.24
C GLU A 70 -16.51 15.00 9.14
N GLN A 71 -17.27 15.96 8.61
CA GLN A 71 -16.79 16.90 7.60
C GLN A 71 -15.73 17.87 8.16
N GLU A 72 -15.93 18.34 9.40
CA GLU A 72 -14.95 19.19 10.09
C GLU A 72 -13.62 18.45 10.25
N GLN A 73 -13.66 17.18 10.68
CA GLN A 73 -12.45 16.37 10.87
C GLN A 73 -11.75 16.08 9.53
N ALA A 74 -12.50 15.78 8.47
CA ALA A 74 -11.95 15.56 7.14
C ALA A 74 -11.25 16.84 6.61
N LEU A 75 -11.84 18.01 6.77
CA LEU A 75 -11.24 19.29 6.39
C LEU A 75 -9.98 19.61 7.20
N ARG A 76 -9.99 19.39 8.52
CA ARG A 76 -8.80 19.56 9.36
C ARG A 76 -7.65 18.67 8.92
N ASN A 77 -7.92 17.41 8.60
CA ASN A 77 -6.93 16.46 8.12
C ASN A 77 -6.32 16.90 6.79
N LEU A 78 -7.13 17.43 5.86
CA LEU A 78 -6.65 17.99 4.59
C LEU A 78 -5.75 19.21 4.79
N LEU A 79 -6.10 20.10 5.73
CA LEU A 79 -5.36 21.34 5.99
C LEU A 79 -4.08 21.13 6.78
N SER A 80 -4.07 20.19 7.74
CA SER A 80 -2.91 19.91 8.59
C SER A 80 -1.79 19.13 7.91
N GLY A 81 -1.98 18.70 6.66
CA GLY A 81 -1.01 17.85 5.96
C GLY A 81 -0.87 16.47 6.58
N ASN A 82 -1.65 16.19 7.62
CA ASN A 82 -1.77 14.84 8.15
C ASN A 82 -2.54 14.02 7.10
N PRO A 83 -2.01 12.90 6.61
CA PRO A 83 -2.81 12.05 5.75
C PRO A 83 -4.12 11.79 6.49
N ALA A 84 -5.25 12.12 5.85
CA ALA A 84 -6.58 11.85 6.39
C ALA A 84 -6.57 10.44 6.96
N ALA A 85 -7.17 10.25 8.13
CA ALA A 85 -7.49 8.90 8.56
C ALA A 85 -8.10 8.19 7.34
N PRO A 86 -7.59 7.03 6.95
CA PRO A 86 -8.02 6.38 5.73
C PRO A 86 -9.55 6.38 5.73
N PRO A 87 -10.21 6.75 4.62
CA PRO A 87 -11.66 6.68 4.54
C PRO A 87 -12.06 5.32 5.08
N ALA A 88 -13.16 5.21 5.82
CA ALA A 88 -13.56 4.06 6.64
C ALA A 88 -13.45 2.67 5.96
N ASN A 89 -13.13 2.65 4.66
CA ASN A 89 -12.94 1.48 3.81
C ASN A 89 -11.48 1.33 3.28
N ARG A 90 -10.49 2.07 3.81
CA ARG A 90 -9.08 1.90 3.41
C ARG A 90 -8.19 1.61 4.60
N LEU A 91 -7.22 0.72 4.41
CA LEU A 91 -6.23 0.32 5.41
C LEU A 91 -4.82 0.67 4.93
N ASP A 92 -3.94 1.04 5.85
CA ASP A 92 -2.51 1.23 5.58
C ASP A 92 -1.81 -0.14 5.53
N LEU A 93 -1.59 -0.63 4.32
CA LEU A 93 -0.91 -1.91 4.09
C LEU A 93 0.50 -1.92 4.68
N ARG A 94 1.22 -0.78 4.65
CA ARG A 94 2.54 -0.65 5.27
C ARG A 94 2.49 -0.99 6.75
N ALA A 95 1.55 -0.39 7.49
CA ALA A 95 1.40 -0.64 8.92
C ALA A 95 1.11 -2.12 9.20
N ILE A 96 0.24 -2.73 8.38
CA ILE A 96 -0.11 -4.16 8.52
C ILE A 96 1.12 -5.05 8.25
N LEU A 97 1.80 -4.89 7.11
CA LEU A 97 2.93 -5.74 6.75
C LEU A 97 4.11 -5.59 7.71
N THR A 98 4.33 -4.40 8.27
CA THR A 98 5.39 -4.18 9.27
C THR A 98 5.18 -5.04 10.52
N THR A 99 3.95 -5.45 10.85
CA THR A 99 3.68 -6.36 11.99
C THR A 99 4.14 -7.79 11.74
N LEU A 100 4.45 -8.16 10.50
CA LEU A 100 4.95 -9.49 10.13
C LEU A 100 6.46 -9.65 10.38
N ALA A 101 7.16 -8.56 10.71
CA ALA A 101 8.59 -8.61 11.03
C ALA A 101 8.86 -9.53 12.24
N SER A 102 9.90 -10.33 12.14
CA SER A 102 10.33 -11.27 13.16
C SER A 102 11.85 -11.48 13.10
N PRO A 103 12.48 -12.26 14.00
CA PRO A 103 13.92 -12.54 13.91
C PRO A 103 14.36 -13.20 12.59
N THR A 104 13.45 -13.81 11.85
CA THR A 104 13.71 -14.49 10.57
C THR A 104 12.99 -13.83 9.38
N VAL A 105 12.32 -12.70 9.60
CA VAL A 105 11.58 -11.96 8.55
C VAL A 105 11.87 -10.48 8.68
N ASP A 106 12.53 -9.90 7.68
CA ASP A 106 12.69 -8.46 7.53
C ASP A 106 11.61 -7.87 6.65
N VAL A 107 11.08 -6.70 7.02
CA VAL A 107 10.07 -5.98 6.24
C VAL A 107 10.59 -4.59 5.88
N ALA A 108 10.71 -4.33 4.59
CA ALA A 108 11.04 -3.02 4.05
C ALA A 108 9.79 -2.41 3.38
N ALA A 109 9.48 -1.16 3.71
CA ALA A 109 8.31 -0.46 3.22
C ALA A 109 8.59 1.04 3.01
N PRO A 110 7.81 1.74 2.16
CA PRO A 110 7.92 3.17 1.99
C PRO A 110 7.71 3.94 3.29
N ALA A 111 8.28 5.15 3.39
CA ALA A 111 8.06 6.04 4.55
C ALA A 111 6.60 6.50 4.67
N ASN A 112 5.91 6.69 3.54
CA ASN A 112 4.52 7.12 3.48
C ASN A 112 3.54 5.95 3.62
N PRO A 113 2.33 6.18 4.18
CA PRO A 113 1.27 5.17 4.21
C PRO A 113 0.88 4.67 2.82
N VAL A 114 0.71 3.36 2.67
CA VAL A 114 0.25 2.72 1.43
C VAL A 114 -1.20 2.31 1.61
N LEU A 115 -2.12 3.17 1.18
CA LEU A 115 -3.55 2.99 1.39
C LEU A 115 -4.18 2.15 0.28
N LEU A 116 -4.79 1.03 0.64
CA LEU A 116 -5.62 0.18 -0.22
C LEU A 116 -7.02 0.01 0.38
N THR A 117 -7.98 -0.46 -0.41
CA THR A 117 -9.29 -0.87 0.12
C THR A 117 -9.10 -1.95 1.19
N ALA A 118 -10.00 -2.03 2.16
CA ALA A 118 -9.93 -3.05 3.20
C ALA A 118 -9.84 -4.47 2.62
N THR A 119 -10.63 -4.76 1.57
CA THR A 119 -10.58 -6.03 0.85
C THR A 119 -9.20 -6.30 0.25
N ALA A 120 -8.65 -5.33 -0.51
CA ALA A 120 -7.34 -5.50 -1.14
C ALA A 120 -6.22 -5.67 -0.10
N SER A 121 -6.24 -4.89 0.99
CA SER A 121 -5.28 -5.03 2.09
C SER A 121 -5.37 -6.39 2.76
N THR A 122 -6.57 -6.89 3.01
CA THR A 122 -6.79 -8.20 3.65
C THR A 122 -6.31 -9.34 2.76
N GLU A 123 -6.71 -9.34 1.49
CA GLU A 123 -6.35 -10.41 0.55
C GLU A 123 -4.85 -10.43 0.24
N LEU A 124 -4.24 -9.24 0.05
CA LEU A 124 -2.80 -9.13 -0.18
C LEU A 124 -2.00 -9.54 1.06
N THR A 125 -2.44 -9.14 2.26
CA THR A 125 -1.81 -9.59 3.53
C THR A 125 -1.89 -11.11 3.68
N ALA A 126 -3.05 -11.70 3.38
CA ALA A 126 -3.23 -13.16 3.43
C ALA A 126 -2.33 -13.89 2.41
N ALA A 127 -2.12 -13.31 1.21
CA ALA A 127 -1.20 -13.86 0.23
C ALA A 127 0.27 -13.79 0.71
N VAL A 128 0.68 -12.68 1.31
CA VAL A 128 2.03 -12.52 1.91
C VAL A 128 2.23 -13.50 3.06
N GLN A 129 1.27 -13.66 3.96
CA GLN A 129 1.34 -14.64 5.04
C GLN A 129 1.48 -16.06 4.50
N ALA A 130 0.72 -16.42 3.47
CA ALA A 130 0.81 -17.74 2.84
C ALA A 130 2.20 -17.97 2.19
N ALA A 131 2.82 -16.93 1.62
CA ALA A 131 4.19 -17.02 1.11
C ALA A 131 5.20 -17.21 2.25
N LEU A 132 5.08 -16.48 3.35
CA LEU A 132 5.93 -16.64 4.55
C LEU A 132 5.74 -18.02 5.20
N ASP A 133 4.52 -18.54 5.25
CA ASP A 133 4.25 -19.91 5.71
C ASP A 133 4.95 -20.96 4.84
N ASN A 134 5.03 -20.72 3.52
CA ASN A 134 5.79 -21.59 2.62
C ASN A 134 7.29 -21.53 2.90
N VAL A 135 7.85 -20.34 3.15
CA VAL A 135 9.25 -20.21 3.56
C VAL A 135 9.49 -21.04 4.83
N HIS A 136 8.67 -20.85 5.85
CA HIS A 136 8.81 -21.53 7.13
C HIS A 136 8.74 -23.07 7.01
N ARG A 137 7.92 -23.58 6.10
CA ARG A 137 7.72 -25.04 5.93
C ARG A 137 8.73 -25.68 5.00
N HIS A 138 9.24 -24.94 4.00
CA HIS A 138 9.91 -25.54 2.85
C HIS A 138 11.29 -24.97 2.54
N ALA A 139 11.64 -23.78 3.03
CA ALA A 139 12.90 -23.14 2.71
C ALA A 139 14.09 -23.69 3.52
N GLY A 140 13.82 -24.35 4.64
CA GLY A 140 14.82 -24.92 5.55
C GLY A 140 14.84 -24.21 6.91
N PRO A 141 15.48 -24.83 7.92
CA PRO A 141 15.38 -24.36 9.31
C PRO A 141 16.12 -23.05 9.58
N THR A 142 17.05 -22.65 8.72
CA THR A 142 17.86 -21.43 8.86
C THR A 142 17.49 -20.37 7.82
N ALA A 143 16.44 -20.60 7.02
CA ALA A 143 16.05 -19.69 5.97
C ALA A 143 15.57 -18.36 6.56
N HIS A 144 16.00 -17.27 5.93
CA HIS A 144 15.57 -15.90 6.21
C HIS A 144 14.69 -15.40 5.08
N ALA A 145 13.67 -14.59 5.42
CA ALA A 145 12.77 -14.01 4.46
C ALA A 145 12.83 -12.48 4.49
N TRP A 146 12.63 -11.87 3.33
CA TRP A 146 12.50 -10.43 3.16
C TRP A 146 11.19 -10.13 2.48
N VAL A 147 10.44 -9.19 3.05
CA VAL A 147 9.21 -8.64 2.46
C VAL A 147 9.50 -7.21 2.04
N LEU A 148 9.34 -6.92 0.77
CA LEU A 148 9.47 -5.57 0.21
C LEU A 148 8.11 -5.08 -0.26
N LEU A 149 7.65 -3.95 0.27
CA LEU A 149 6.48 -3.23 -0.19
C LEU A 149 6.90 -2.02 -1.02
N GLU A 150 6.37 -1.90 -2.23
CA GLU A 150 6.61 -0.78 -3.14
C GLU A 150 5.29 -0.13 -3.55
N ASP A 151 5.26 1.20 -3.53
CA ASP A 151 4.15 2.00 -4.02
C ASP A 151 4.51 2.57 -5.39
N GLU A 152 3.91 2.01 -6.45
CA GLU A 152 4.14 2.42 -7.83
C GLU A 152 3.17 3.53 -8.29
N GLY A 153 2.34 4.04 -7.36
CA GLY A 153 1.37 5.09 -7.63
C GLY A 153 0.04 4.54 -8.13
N ASP A 154 -0.01 3.93 -9.30
CA ASP A 154 -1.20 3.29 -9.89
C ASP A 154 -1.34 1.81 -9.51
N ALA A 155 -0.33 1.24 -8.88
CA ALA A 155 -0.30 -0.13 -8.38
C ALA A 155 0.50 -0.22 -7.08
N VAL A 156 0.38 -1.36 -6.42
CA VAL A 156 1.20 -1.77 -5.29
C VAL A 156 1.85 -3.09 -5.62
N ARG A 157 3.15 -3.19 -5.33
CA ARG A 157 3.94 -4.40 -5.48
C ARG A 157 4.41 -4.87 -4.12
N VAL A 158 4.27 -6.17 -3.86
CA VAL A 158 4.84 -6.81 -2.67
C VAL A 158 5.66 -8.01 -3.12
N THR A 159 6.94 -8.01 -2.76
CA THR A 159 7.86 -9.12 -3.02
C THR A 159 8.19 -9.83 -1.73
N VAL A 160 8.03 -11.14 -1.69
CA VAL A 160 8.48 -12.02 -0.61
C VAL A 160 9.60 -12.89 -1.15
N ARG A 161 10.80 -12.76 -0.60
CA ARG A 161 11.98 -13.53 -1.01
C ARG A 161 12.56 -14.27 0.17
N ASP A 162 13.07 -15.49 -0.07
CA ASP A 162 13.86 -16.27 0.89
C ASP A 162 15.23 -16.68 0.33
N ASP A 163 16.13 -17.06 1.21
CA ASP A 163 17.45 -17.61 0.88
C ASP A 163 17.52 -19.14 1.08
N GLY A 164 16.37 -19.80 1.11
CA GLY A 164 16.26 -21.22 1.36
C GLY A 164 16.71 -22.12 0.22
N VAL A 165 16.32 -23.39 0.31
CA VAL A 165 16.76 -24.44 -0.64
C VAL A 165 16.24 -24.24 -2.06
N GLY A 166 15.17 -23.47 -2.24
CA GLY A 166 14.51 -23.30 -3.54
C GLY A 166 14.01 -24.60 -4.15
N PHE A 167 13.50 -24.52 -5.38
CA PHE A 167 13.02 -25.66 -6.14
C PHE A 167 13.14 -25.46 -7.67
N THR A 168 13.01 -26.55 -8.42
CA THR A 168 12.99 -26.51 -9.89
C THR A 168 11.60 -26.09 -10.40
N PRO A 169 11.50 -25.40 -11.54
CA PRO A 169 10.21 -25.04 -12.15
C PRO A 169 9.26 -26.23 -12.34
N ASP A 170 9.80 -27.41 -12.69
CA ASP A 170 9.03 -28.64 -12.92
C ASP A 170 8.24 -29.07 -11.69
N ARG A 171 8.75 -28.76 -10.48
CA ARG A 171 8.09 -29.09 -9.22
C ARG A 171 6.76 -28.36 -9.04
N LEU A 172 6.62 -27.16 -9.59
CA LEU A 172 5.33 -26.45 -9.59
C LEU A 172 4.31 -27.14 -10.50
N THR A 173 4.76 -27.64 -11.66
CA THR A 173 3.92 -28.37 -12.60
C THR A 173 3.49 -29.72 -12.03
N GLU A 174 4.43 -30.48 -11.46
CA GLU A 174 4.15 -31.76 -10.78
C GLU A 174 3.23 -31.59 -9.56
N ALA A 175 3.41 -30.52 -8.80
CA ALA A 175 2.53 -30.21 -7.66
C ALA A 175 1.12 -29.80 -8.13
N ALA A 176 1.02 -29.16 -9.32
CA ALA A 176 -0.26 -28.85 -9.96
C ALA A 176 -1.02 -30.12 -10.37
N GLU A 177 -0.35 -31.02 -11.07
CA GLU A 177 -0.91 -32.28 -11.52
C GLU A 177 -1.31 -33.20 -10.34
N ALA A 178 -0.56 -33.14 -9.24
CA ALA A 178 -0.84 -33.91 -8.02
C ALA A 178 -1.91 -33.27 -7.11
N GLY A 179 -2.55 -32.17 -7.52
CA GLY A 179 -3.54 -31.45 -6.70
C GLY A 179 -2.98 -30.81 -5.41
N ARG A 180 -1.67 -30.69 -5.28
CA ARG A 180 -0.95 -30.20 -4.09
C ARG A 180 -0.62 -28.70 -4.15
N LEU A 181 -1.08 -27.99 -5.18
CA LEU A 181 -0.90 -26.53 -5.36
C LEU A 181 -1.82 -25.66 -4.48
N GLY A 182 -2.50 -26.22 -3.49
CA GLY A 182 -3.54 -25.51 -2.74
C GLY A 182 -3.14 -24.10 -2.28
N VAL A 183 -1.90 -23.89 -1.82
CA VAL A 183 -1.42 -22.59 -1.35
C VAL A 183 -1.04 -21.67 -2.51
N ALA A 184 -0.27 -22.14 -3.49
CA ALA A 184 0.13 -21.32 -4.64
C ALA A 184 -1.07 -20.92 -5.50
N GLN A 185 -2.03 -21.83 -5.66
CA GLN A 185 -3.28 -21.56 -6.38
C GLN A 185 -4.19 -20.61 -5.58
N SER A 186 -4.23 -20.74 -4.25
CA SER A 186 -4.95 -19.82 -3.36
C SER A 186 -4.36 -18.41 -3.40
N MET A 187 -3.04 -18.25 -3.36
CA MET A 187 -2.38 -16.94 -3.50
C MET A 187 -2.69 -16.29 -4.85
N ARG A 188 -2.54 -17.05 -5.95
CA ARG A 188 -2.84 -16.57 -7.31
C ARG A 188 -4.31 -16.18 -7.47
N GLY A 189 -5.24 -16.98 -6.94
CA GLY A 189 -6.67 -16.70 -6.98
C GLY A 189 -7.01 -15.41 -6.27
N ARG A 190 -6.56 -15.22 -5.03
CA ARG A 190 -6.78 -13.99 -4.25
C ARG A 190 -6.31 -12.73 -4.96
N ILE A 191 -5.11 -12.78 -5.54
CA ILE A 191 -4.53 -11.63 -6.24
C ILE A 191 -5.23 -11.39 -7.58
N ALA A 192 -5.60 -12.45 -8.31
CA ALA A 192 -6.38 -12.34 -9.54
C ALA A 192 -7.77 -11.73 -9.32
N ASP A 193 -8.43 -12.04 -8.20
CA ASP A 193 -9.72 -11.44 -7.80
C ASP A 193 -9.61 -9.92 -7.55
N LEU A 194 -8.40 -9.43 -7.25
CA LEU A 194 -8.08 -8.01 -7.15
C LEU A 194 -7.68 -7.38 -8.50
N GLY A 195 -7.72 -8.14 -9.59
CA GLY A 195 -7.22 -7.71 -10.90
C GLY A 195 -5.69 -7.67 -11.00
N GLY A 196 -5.00 -8.32 -10.07
CA GLY A 196 -3.55 -8.36 -9.96
C GLY A 196 -2.94 -9.63 -10.55
N THR A 197 -1.61 -9.73 -10.44
CA THR A 197 -0.82 -10.90 -10.89
C THR A 197 0.09 -11.41 -9.79
N THR A 198 0.43 -12.71 -9.87
CA THR A 198 1.39 -13.36 -8.96
C THR A 198 2.43 -14.08 -9.78
N GLU A 199 3.70 -13.73 -9.57
CA GLU A 199 4.84 -14.40 -10.20
C GLU A 199 5.67 -15.12 -9.13
N ILE A 200 6.20 -16.30 -9.50
CA ILE A 200 7.01 -17.12 -8.57
C ILE A 200 8.26 -17.52 -9.31
N TYR A 201 9.40 -17.11 -8.75
CA TYR A 201 10.73 -17.45 -9.23
C TYR A 201 11.45 -18.28 -8.19
N SER A 202 11.95 -19.45 -8.56
CA SER A 202 12.75 -20.29 -7.66
C SER A 202 13.85 -21.01 -8.43
N ARG A 203 14.98 -21.21 -7.76
CA ARG A 203 16.10 -22.01 -8.25
C ARG A 203 16.69 -22.81 -7.10
N PRO A 204 17.06 -24.06 -7.31
CA PRO A 204 17.72 -24.86 -6.29
C PRO A 204 18.95 -24.17 -5.71
N GLY A 205 19.03 -24.08 -4.39
CA GLY A 205 20.11 -23.42 -3.64
C GLY A 205 20.11 -21.88 -3.72
N ARG A 206 19.06 -21.26 -4.25
CA ARG A 206 18.96 -19.79 -4.41
C ARG A 206 17.71 -19.20 -3.77
N GLY A 207 16.92 -20.03 -3.06
CA GLY A 207 15.66 -19.61 -2.46
C GLY A 207 14.52 -19.46 -3.45
N THR A 208 13.49 -18.80 -2.98
CA THR A 208 12.28 -18.49 -3.76
C THR A 208 11.94 -17.01 -3.66
N GLU A 209 11.37 -16.46 -4.71
CA GLU A 209 10.84 -15.11 -4.77
C GLU A 209 9.41 -15.17 -5.28
N VAL A 210 8.49 -14.57 -4.54
CA VAL A 210 7.07 -14.46 -4.91
C VAL A 210 6.74 -12.97 -5.02
N GLU A 211 6.30 -12.56 -6.19
CA GLU A 211 5.92 -11.18 -6.46
C GLU A 211 4.39 -11.09 -6.63
N PHE A 212 3.78 -10.19 -5.90
CA PHE A 212 2.37 -9.83 -5.98
C PHE A 212 2.25 -8.42 -6.54
N TYR A 213 1.54 -8.26 -7.64
CA TYR A 213 1.22 -6.98 -8.22
C TYR A 213 -0.29 -6.74 -8.14
N VAL A 214 -0.72 -5.64 -7.54
CA VAL A 214 -2.14 -5.30 -7.37
C VAL A 214 -2.37 -3.88 -7.91
N PRO A 215 -3.14 -3.71 -9.01
CA PRO A 215 -3.47 -2.39 -9.52
C PRO A 215 -4.40 -1.67 -8.54
N ARG A 216 -4.17 -0.37 -8.34
CA ARG A 216 -5.12 0.47 -7.62
C ARG A 216 -6.28 0.76 -8.55
N THR A 217 -7.46 0.25 -8.21
CA THR A 217 -8.68 0.62 -8.93
C THR A 217 -8.81 2.13 -8.92
N ARG A 218 -8.66 2.76 -10.09
CA ARG A 218 -9.03 4.17 -10.26
C ARG A 218 -10.52 4.26 -9.96
N THR A 219 -10.89 4.94 -8.89
CA THR A 219 -12.26 5.43 -8.75
C THR A 219 -12.44 6.46 -9.86
N THR A 220 -13.03 6.06 -10.98
CA THR A 220 -13.49 7.00 -12.00
C THR A 220 -14.52 7.89 -11.30
N PRO A 221 -14.34 9.23 -11.26
CA PRO A 221 -15.39 10.09 -10.74
C PRO A 221 -16.66 9.85 -11.57
N PRO A 222 -17.85 9.86 -10.97
CA PRO A 222 -19.10 9.77 -11.72
C PRO A 222 -19.16 10.92 -12.69
N ALA A 223 -19.54 10.62 -13.94
CA ALA A 223 -19.73 11.58 -15.03
C ALA A 223 -20.84 12.56 -14.71
#